data_37ded6f39a2d5ee0d1b5e90f1fd9fff5
#
_entry.id   37ded6f39a2d5ee0d1b5e90f1fd9fff5
#
_cell.length_a   1.000
_cell.length_b   1.000
_cell.length_c   1.000
_cell.angle_alpha   90.00
_cell.angle_beta   90.00
_cell.angle_gamma   90.00
#
_symmetry.space_group_name_H-M   'P 1'
#
loop_
_entity.id
_entity.type
_entity.pdbx_description
1 polymer ?
#
loop_
_entity_poly.entity_id
_entity_poly.type
_entity_poly.pdbx_seq_one_letter_code
_entity_poly.pdbx_strand_id
1 'polypeptide(L)'
;MDAPMLWHIPLSHFNEKVRWALDWKRIPHHRRAPARNYLLQAWRATGQGKLPILFLDGRAIADSTRIIAALEERWPEPPLHPSDPAARARALALEDFFDEGLGPAIRAAVVTPLFRNDPDVALRMLTTGMPDAAYAMLRPLVRVFPAFYRFRHGIADADLETDRATVRTALARIEEERQGRPYLVGDTFTVADLTAAALLGVLLRPPEIQYPLRVALPPYLEDYRGEVLRHPAGQWAVEMYRRHRGTSAELPRAPKGDAR
;
A
#
# COMPACT_ATOMS: atom_id res chain seq x y z
N MET A 1 24.07 -14.16 3.47
CA MET A 1 22.81 -14.03 2.72
C MET A 1 22.60 -12.56 2.42
N ASP A 2 22.29 -12.22 1.20
CA ASP A 2 22.06 -10.83 0.82
C ASP A 2 20.75 -10.32 1.42
N ALA A 3 20.70 -9.04 1.79
CA ALA A 3 19.49 -8.43 2.31
C ALA A 3 18.39 -8.46 1.24
N PRO A 4 17.13 -8.72 1.61
CA PRO A 4 16.00 -8.70 0.66
C PRO A 4 15.92 -7.37 -0.09
N MET A 5 15.50 -7.42 -1.37
CA MET A 5 15.28 -6.24 -2.20
C MET A 5 13.80 -6.10 -2.53
N LEU A 6 13.18 -5.02 -2.07
CA LEU A 6 11.78 -4.69 -2.39
C LEU A 6 11.72 -3.72 -3.58
N TRP A 7 11.10 -4.15 -4.67
CA TRP A 7 10.67 -3.24 -5.72
C TRP A 7 9.27 -2.72 -5.38
N HIS A 8 9.16 -1.40 -5.27
CA HIS A 8 7.94 -0.78 -4.76
C HIS A 8 7.62 0.57 -5.44
N ILE A 9 6.35 0.93 -5.42
CA ILE A 9 5.88 2.30 -5.71
C ILE A 9 5.63 3.00 -4.38
N PRO A 10 6.28 4.14 -4.10
CA PRO A 10 6.20 4.83 -2.80
C PRO A 10 4.79 5.08 -2.29
N LEU A 11 3.89 5.60 -3.12
CA LEU A 11 2.50 5.92 -2.74
C LEU A 11 1.52 4.75 -2.80
N SER A 12 1.93 3.59 -3.30
CA SER A 12 1.01 2.46 -3.38
C SER A 12 0.75 1.87 -2.00
N HIS A 13 -0.51 1.76 -1.64
CA HIS A 13 -0.98 1.19 -0.38
C HIS A 13 -0.65 -0.31 -0.24
N PHE A 14 -0.74 -1.11 -1.31
CA PHE A 14 -0.26 -2.49 -1.31
C PHE A 14 1.26 -2.59 -1.09
N ASN A 15 2.00 -1.60 -1.57
CA ASN A 15 3.44 -1.54 -1.28
C ASN A 15 3.71 -1.05 0.14
N GLU A 16 2.84 -0.19 0.70
CA GLU A 16 2.90 0.19 2.12
C GLU A 16 2.66 -1.01 3.02
N LYS A 17 1.68 -1.86 2.70
CA LYS A 17 1.43 -3.12 3.40
C LYS A 17 2.72 -3.96 3.53
N VAL A 18 3.47 -4.15 2.44
CA VAL A 18 4.73 -4.91 2.47
C VAL A 18 5.86 -4.18 3.19
N ARG A 19 6.00 -2.86 2.98
CA ARG A 19 6.99 -2.07 3.72
C ARG A 19 6.75 -2.17 5.22
N TRP A 20 5.48 -2.05 5.64
CA TRP A 20 5.12 -2.16 7.04
C TRP A 20 5.45 -3.54 7.62
N ALA A 21 5.15 -4.61 6.90
CA ALA A 21 5.49 -5.97 7.32
C ALA A 21 7.01 -6.16 7.50
N LEU A 22 7.83 -5.66 6.56
CA LEU A 22 9.29 -5.69 6.66
C LEU A 22 9.80 -4.89 7.86
N ASP A 23 9.26 -3.70 8.06
CA ASP A 23 9.65 -2.81 9.15
C ASP A 23 9.18 -3.34 10.53
N TRP A 24 7.95 -3.89 10.59
CA TRP A 24 7.40 -4.55 11.79
C TRP A 24 8.28 -5.71 12.25
N LYS A 25 8.71 -6.53 11.31
CA LYS A 25 9.63 -7.65 11.57
C LYS A 25 11.09 -7.22 11.72
N ARG A 26 11.38 -5.91 11.60
CA ARG A 26 12.74 -5.36 11.68
C ARG A 26 13.72 -6.04 10.72
N ILE A 27 13.25 -6.45 9.55
CA ILE A 27 14.07 -7.13 8.54
C ILE A 27 14.88 -6.08 7.78
N PRO A 28 16.22 -6.08 7.88
CA PRO A 28 17.07 -5.20 7.07
C PRO A 28 16.86 -5.52 5.58
N HIS A 29 16.49 -4.52 4.79
CA HIS A 29 16.19 -4.71 3.37
C HIS A 29 16.53 -3.46 2.56
N HIS A 30 16.70 -3.64 1.25
CA HIS A 30 16.83 -2.53 0.31
C HIS A 30 15.49 -2.25 -0.39
N ARG A 31 15.29 -1.00 -0.79
CA ARG A 31 14.12 -0.57 -1.58
C ARG A 31 14.55 0.03 -2.91
N ARG A 32 13.81 -0.30 -3.96
CA ARG A 32 14.04 0.22 -5.30
C ARG A 32 12.70 0.74 -5.88
N ALA A 33 12.64 2.04 -6.15
CA ALA A 33 11.54 2.60 -6.93
C ALA A 33 11.64 2.15 -8.40
N PRO A 34 10.53 2.05 -9.14
CA PRO A 34 10.52 1.59 -10.51
C PRO A 34 11.33 2.50 -11.42
N ALA A 35 12.12 1.88 -12.29
CA ALA A 35 12.79 2.55 -13.40
C ALA A 35 11.86 2.64 -14.63
N ARG A 36 12.30 3.35 -15.65
CA ARG A 36 11.52 3.63 -16.87
C ARG A 36 10.88 2.39 -17.55
N ASN A 37 11.51 1.22 -17.44
CA ASN A 37 11.06 -0.04 -18.01
C ASN A 37 10.61 -1.07 -16.97
N TYR A 38 10.15 -0.60 -15.79
CA TYR A 38 9.84 -1.49 -14.67
C TYR A 38 8.76 -2.53 -14.99
N LEU A 39 7.79 -2.21 -15.85
CA LEU A 39 6.75 -3.15 -16.24
C LEU A 39 7.34 -4.39 -16.91
N LEU A 40 8.29 -4.19 -17.85
CA LEU A 40 8.98 -5.27 -18.52
C LEU A 40 9.88 -6.06 -17.56
N GLN A 41 10.58 -5.36 -16.65
CA GLN A 41 11.41 -6.00 -15.65
C GLN A 41 10.58 -6.83 -14.67
N ALA A 42 9.45 -6.28 -14.18
CA ALA A 42 8.53 -6.97 -13.30
C ALA A 42 7.92 -8.20 -13.99
N TRP A 43 7.51 -8.06 -15.25
CA TRP A 43 6.96 -9.17 -16.01
C TRP A 43 8.00 -10.30 -16.23
N ARG A 44 9.24 -9.95 -16.56
CA ARG A 44 10.33 -10.94 -16.67
C ARG A 44 10.62 -11.64 -15.35
N ALA A 45 10.53 -10.93 -14.24
CA ALA A 45 10.83 -11.49 -12.93
C ALA A 45 9.71 -12.39 -12.37
N THR A 46 8.44 -12.08 -12.66
CA THR A 46 7.28 -12.68 -11.98
C THR A 46 6.12 -13.09 -12.86
N GLY A 47 6.22 -12.88 -14.20
CA GLY A 47 5.10 -13.10 -15.14
C GLY A 47 3.98 -12.04 -15.04
N GLN A 48 4.13 -11.01 -14.21
CA GLN A 48 3.16 -9.92 -14.06
C GLN A 48 3.86 -8.56 -13.93
N GLY A 49 3.23 -7.51 -14.42
CA GLY A 49 3.79 -6.15 -14.33
C GLY A 49 3.34 -5.36 -13.10
N LYS A 50 2.94 -6.00 -12.01
CA LYS A 50 2.45 -5.33 -10.78
C LYS A 50 3.54 -5.28 -9.72
N LEU A 51 3.47 -4.30 -8.82
CA LEU A 51 4.29 -4.17 -7.62
C LEU A 51 3.38 -4.18 -6.38
N PRO A 52 3.86 -4.67 -5.23
CA PRO A 52 5.26 -4.96 -4.86
C PRO A 52 5.82 -6.27 -5.43
N ILE A 53 7.17 -6.36 -5.53
CA ILE A 53 7.91 -7.58 -5.74
C ILE A 53 9.05 -7.63 -4.72
N LEU A 54 9.15 -8.72 -3.98
CA LEU A 54 10.25 -8.97 -3.06
C LEU A 54 11.20 -10.00 -3.67
N PHE A 55 12.47 -9.65 -3.77
CA PHE A 55 13.54 -10.59 -4.08
C PHE A 55 14.11 -11.10 -2.75
N LEU A 56 13.93 -12.39 -2.52
CA LEU A 56 14.30 -13.08 -1.29
C LEU A 56 14.95 -14.41 -1.65
N ASP A 57 16.17 -14.65 -1.15
CA ASP A 57 16.93 -15.90 -1.36
C ASP A 57 16.95 -16.36 -2.84
N GLY A 58 17.18 -15.41 -3.76
CA GLY A 58 17.23 -15.64 -5.21
C GLY A 58 15.87 -15.82 -5.91
N ARG A 59 14.77 -15.70 -5.19
CA ARG A 59 13.39 -15.80 -5.73
C ARG A 59 12.74 -14.43 -5.82
N ALA A 60 11.99 -14.19 -6.89
CA ALA A 60 11.12 -13.03 -7.04
C ALA A 60 9.69 -13.43 -6.61
N ILE A 61 9.22 -12.83 -5.52
CA ILE A 61 7.88 -13.07 -4.97
C ILE A 61 7.03 -11.84 -5.27
N ALA A 62 5.96 -12.01 -6.00
CA ALA A 62 4.98 -10.97 -6.28
C ALA A 62 3.70 -11.24 -5.50
N ASP A 63 2.88 -10.17 -5.34
CA ASP A 63 1.68 -10.13 -4.52
C ASP A 63 1.97 -9.92 -3.02
N SER A 64 1.26 -8.94 -2.41
CA SER A 64 1.54 -8.51 -1.04
C SER A 64 1.26 -9.60 -0.01
N THR A 65 0.19 -10.36 -0.17
CA THR A 65 -0.17 -11.48 0.72
C THR A 65 0.86 -12.60 0.65
N ARG A 66 1.28 -12.98 -0.57
CA ARG A 66 2.32 -14.01 -0.76
C ARG A 66 3.68 -13.57 -0.23
N ILE A 67 4.00 -12.27 -0.35
CA ILE A 67 5.22 -11.71 0.23
C ILE A 67 5.16 -11.83 1.76
N ILE A 68 4.05 -11.42 2.39
CA ILE A 68 3.91 -11.50 3.86
C ILE A 68 3.98 -12.96 4.32
N ALA A 69 3.33 -13.89 3.63
CA ALA A 69 3.42 -15.31 3.95
C ALA A 69 4.87 -15.83 3.92
N ALA A 70 5.65 -15.43 2.91
CA ALA A 70 7.08 -15.79 2.81
C ALA A 70 7.93 -15.13 3.93
N LEU A 71 7.57 -13.91 4.36
CA LEU A 71 8.22 -13.27 5.50
C LEU A 71 7.88 -13.98 6.82
N GLU A 72 6.62 -14.42 7.02
CA GLU A 72 6.20 -15.20 8.18
C GLU A 72 6.92 -16.56 8.27
N GLU A 73 7.07 -17.25 7.13
CA GLU A 73 7.80 -18.50 7.05
C GLU A 73 9.28 -18.33 7.40
N ARG A 74 9.91 -17.26 6.91
CA ARG A 74 11.36 -17.04 7.03
C ARG A 74 11.75 -16.39 8.35
N TRP A 75 10.91 -15.49 8.87
CA TRP A 75 11.07 -14.76 10.13
C TRP A 75 9.74 -14.75 10.89
N PRO A 76 9.44 -15.78 11.66
CA PRO A 76 8.14 -15.89 12.36
C PRO A 76 7.94 -14.80 13.41
N GLU A 77 9.01 -14.24 13.98
CA GLU A 77 8.93 -13.21 15.04
C GLU A 77 9.35 -11.80 14.58
N PRO A 78 8.65 -10.75 15.03
CA PRO A 78 7.32 -10.79 15.68
C PRO A 78 6.23 -11.23 14.70
N PRO A 79 5.24 -12.00 15.14
CA PRO A 79 4.26 -12.61 14.24
C PRO A 79 3.24 -11.58 13.72
N LEU A 80 2.82 -11.74 12.45
CA LEU A 80 1.64 -11.11 11.87
C LEU A 80 0.50 -12.13 11.73
N HIS A 81 0.84 -13.42 11.70
CA HIS A 81 -0.13 -14.50 11.69
C HIS A 81 -0.32 -15.04 13.11
N PRO A 82 -1.55 -15.06 13.67
CA PRO A 82 -1.82 -15.69 14.95
C PRO A 82 -1.37 -17.15 15.01
N SER A 83 -0.92 -17.60 16.16
CA SER A 83 -0.53 -18.99 16.38
C SER A 83 -1.74 -19.93 16.48
N ASP A 84 -2.88 -19.44 17.02
CA ASP A 84 -4.13 -20.17 17.04
C ASP A 84 -4.68 -20.37 15.62
N PRO A 85 -4.98 -21.60 15.19
CA PRO A 85 -5.42 -21.87 13.82
C PRO A 85 -6.73 -21.15 13.43
N ALA A 86 -7.68 -21.03 14.35
CA ALA A 86 -8.95 -20.37 14.08
C ALA A 86 -8.78 -18.85 13.94
N ALA A 87 -8.01 -18.23 14.84
CA ALA A 87 -7.64 -16.82 14.75
C ALA A 87 -6.82 -16.52 13.49
N ARG A 88 -5.88 -17.40 13.13
CA ARG A 88 -5.11 -17.29 11.90
C ARG A 88 -6.00 -17.34 10.65
N ALA A 89 -6.90 -18.31 10.58
CA ALA A 89 -7.85 -18.40 9.46
C ALA A 89 -8.71 -17.13 9.36
N ARG A 90 -9.14 -16.58 10.50
CA ARG A 90 -9.91 -15.33 10.53
C ARG A 90 -9.09 -14.14 10.05
N ALA A 91 -7.84 -14.00 10.51
CA ALA A 91 -6.95 -12.90 10.09
C ALA A 91 -6.67 -12.93 8.60
N LEU A 92 -6.44 -14.11 8.01
CA LEU A 92 -6.23 -14.26 6.57
C LEU A 92 -7.51 -13.99 5.77
N ALA A 93 -8.67 -14.43 6.23
CA ALA A 93 -9.94 -14.12 5.57
C ALA A 93 -10.26 -12.61 5.58
N LEU A 94 -9.89 -11.89 6.63
CA LEU A 94 -10.01 -10.43 6.68
C LEU A 94 -8.96 -9.73 5.79
N GLU A 95 -7.74 -10.26 5.72
CA GLU A 95 -6.73 -9.79 4.78
C GLU A 95 -7.27 -9.85 3.35
N ASP A 96 -7.78 -11.02 2.92
CA ASP A 96 -8.36 -11.21 1.58
C ASP A 96 -9.55 -10.26 1.33
N PHE A 97 -10.46 -10.14 2.29
CA PHE A 97 -11.61 -9.22 2.19
C PHE A 97 -11.17 -7.77 1.94
N PHE A 98 -10.17 -7.29 2.67
CA PHE A 98 -9.68 -5.93 2.48
C PHE A 98 -8.85 -5.80 1.19
N ASP A 99 -8.03 -6.76 0.86
CA ASP A 99 -7.20 -6.72 -0.36
C ASP A 99 -8.06 -6.72 -1.63
N GLU A 100 -9.12 -7.54 -1.67
CA GLU A 100 -9.98 -7.67 -2.85
C GLU A 100 -11.03 -6.57 -2.95
N GLY A 101 -11.57 -6.10 -1.82
CA GLY A 101 -12.62 -5.08 -1.76
C GLY A 101 -12.07 -3.68 -1.55
N LEU A 102 -11.52 -3.42 -0.36
CA LEU A 102 -11.08 -2.09 0.05
C LEU A 102 -9.93 -1.56 -0.83
N GLY A 103 -8.95 -2.39 -1.13
CA GLY A 103 -7.75 -1.97 -1.85
C GLY A 103 -8.04 -1.36 -3.23
N PRO A 104 -8.77 -2.03 -4.12
CA PRO A 104 -9.19 -1.45 -5.40
C PRO A 104 -10.11 -0.23 -5.24
N ALA A 105 -11.10 -0.30 -4.34
CA ALA A 105 -12.09 0.75 -4.15
C ALA A 105 -11.47 2.05 -3.62
N ILE A 106 -10.65 2.00 -2.58
CA ILE A 106 -9.98 3.20 -2.04
C ILE A 106 -9.03 3.84 -3.05
N ARG A 107 -8.34 3.03 -3.85
CA ARG A 107 -7.50 3.52 -4.94
C ARG A 107 -8.35 4.26 -5.99
N ALA A 108 -9.45 3.67 -6.42
CA ALA A 108 -10.33 4.27 -7.41
C ALA A 108 -10.99 5.54 -6.87
N ALA A 109 -11.45 5.53 -5.61
CA ALA A 109 -12.05 6.69 -4.94
C ALA A 109 -11.07 7.88 -4.81
N VAL A 110 -9.75 7.63 -4.72
CA VAL A 110 -8.73 8.69 -4.65
C VAL A 110 -8.26 9.11 -6.04
N VAL A 111 -7.91 8.14 -6.90
CA VAL A 111 -7.17 8.42 -8.14
C VAL A 111 -8.09 8.84 -9.29
N THR A 112 -9.32 8.30 -9.36
CA THR A 112 -10.26 8.62 -10.45
C THR A 112 -10.64 10.10 -10.48
N PRO A 113 -11.09 10.72 -9.35
CA PRO A 113 -11.40 12.14 -9.35
C PRO A 113 -10.17 13.01 -9.62
N LEU A 114 -8.98 12.62 -9.16
CA LEU A 114 -7.74 13.33 -9.46
C LEU A 114 -7.43 13.35 -10.95
N PHE A 115 -7.50 12.21 -11.62
CA PHE A 115 -7.27 12.15 -13.06
C PHE A 115 -8.28 12.94 -13.87
N ARG A 116 -9.53 13.03 -13.38
CA ARG A 116 -10.59 13.76 -14.06
C ARG A 116 -10.47 15.27 -13.90
N ASN A 117 -10.19 15.72 -12.67
CA ASN A 117 -10.26 17.13 -12.30
C ASN A 117 -8.89 17.80 -12.15
N ASP A 118 -7.87 17.05 -11.65
CA ASP A 118 -6.55 17.59 -11.29
C ASP A 118 -5.42 16.66 -11.77
N PRO A 119 -5.27 16.43 -13.09
CA PRO A 119 -4.31 15.45 -13.62
C PRO A 119 -2.85 15.74 -13.26
N ASP A 120 -2.48 17.01 -13.11
CA ASP A 120 -1.14 17.40 -12.64
C ASP A 120 -0.90 16.98 -11.17
N VAL A 121 -1.91 17.12 -10.30
CA VAL A 121 -1.83 16.64 -8.90
C VAL A 121 -1.73 15.12 -8.87
N ALA A 122 -2.54 14.42 -9.69
CA ALA A 122 -2.45 12.97 -9.84
C ALA A 122 -1.04 12.52 -10.22
N LEU A 123 -0.43 13.19 -11.22
CA LEU A 123 0.92 12.86 -11.68
C LEU A 123 1.97 13.13 -10.59
N ARG A 124 1.88 14.26 -9.87
CA ARG A 124 2.78 14.57 -8.75
C ARG A 124 2.65 13.52 -7.63
N MET A 125 1.43 13.08 -7.33
CA MET A 125 1.20 11.98 -6.39
C MET A 125 1.91 10.70 -6.87
N LEU A 126 1.69 10.28 -8.10
CA LEU A 126 2.25 9.05 -8.66
C LEU A 126 3.78 9.06 -8.78
N THR A 127 4.39 10.25 -8.85
CA THR A 127 5.85 10.41 -8.89
C THR A 127 6.47 10.72 -7.53
N THR A 128 5.68 10.70 -6.44
CA THR A 128 6.19 10.91 -5.08
C THR A 128 7.29 9.88 -4.76
N GLY A 129 8.40 10.38 -4.21
CA GLY A 129 9.57 9.54 -3.89
C GLY A 129 10.44 9.17 -5.09
N MET A 130 10.07 9.63 -6.31
CA MET A 130 10.91 9.55 -7.51
C MET A 130 11.71 10.85 -7.70
N PRO A 131 12.80 10.82 -8.49
CA PRO A 131 13.50 12.04 -8.89
C PRO A 131 12.58 13.01 -9.64
N ASP A 132 12.79 14.32 -9.49
CA ASP A 132 11.96 15.35 -10.15
C ASP A 132 11.95 15.21 -11.69
N ALA A 133 13.03 14.67 -12.26
CA ALA A 133 13.08 14.29 -13.67
C ALA A 133 11.98 13.31 -14.10
N ALA A 134 11.48 12.45 -13.21
CA ALA A 134 10.40 11.53 -13.52
C ALA A 134 9.09 12.28 -13.76
N TYR A 135 8.78 13.28 -12.94
CA TYR A 135 7.62 14.15 -13.16
C TYR A 135 7.74 14.92 -14.47
N ALA A 136 8.89 15.58 -14.71
CA ALA A 136 9.12 16.36 -15.93
C ALA A 136 8.97 15.51 -17.21
N MET A 137 9.47 14.27 -17.17
CA MET A 137 9.38 13.32 -18.28
C MET A 137 7.95 12.84 -18.56
N LEU A 138 7.14 12.65 -17.50
CA LEU A 138 5.77 12.13 -17.62
C LEU A 138 4.74 13.24 -17.85
N ARG A 139 5.07 14.49 -17.53
CA ARG A 139 4.15 15.64 -17.67
C ARG A 139 3.54 15.82 -19.06
N PRO A 140 4.24 15.66 -20.18
CA PRO A 140 3.63 15.73 -21.51
C PRO A 140 2.55 14.64 -21.73
N LEU A 141 2.63 13.53 -21.01
CA LEU A 141 1.72 12.40 -21.12
C LEU A 141 0.54 12.48 -20.14
N VAL A 142 0.44 13.55 -19.34
CA VAL A 142 -0.55 13.70 -18.26
C VAL A 142 -2.00 13.54 -18.75
N ARG A 143 -2.29 13.90 -19.98
CA ARG A 143 -3.63 13.78 -20.59
C ARG A 143 -3.95 12.37 -21.09
N VAL A 144 -2.93 11.58 -21.43
CA VAL A 144 -3.08 10.21 -21.97
C VAL A 144 -2.93 9.17 -20.86
N PHE A 145 -2.11 9.48 -19.87
CA PHE A 145 -1.81 8.60 -18.73
C PHE A 145 -3.06 8.11 -17.96
N PRO A 146 -4.11 8.92 -17.73
CA PRO A 146 -5.33 8.46 -17.07
C PRO A 146 -5.99 7.28 -17.78
N ALA A 147 -6.11 7.29 -19.11
CA ALA A 147 -6.70 6.22 -19.87
C ALA A 147 -5.88 4.91 -19.73
N PHE A 148 -4.56 5.02 -19.85
CA PHE A 148 -3.65 3.90 -19.63
C PHE A 148 -3.76 3.35 -18.19
N TYR A 149 -3.79 4.23 -17.19
CA TYR A 149 -3.88 3.83 -15.79
C TYR A 149 -5.19 3.10 -15.51
N ARG A 150 -6.33 3.62 -15.99
CA ARG A 150 -7.65 3.00 -15.86
C ARG A 150 -7.70 1.62 -16.51
N PHE A 151 -7.25 1.51 -17.76
CA PHE A 151 -7.13 0.23 -18.45
C PHE A 151 -6.28 -0.78 -17.67
N ARG A 152 -5.13 -0.33 -17.20
CA ARG A 152 -4.16 -1.15 -16.45
C ARG A 152 -4.71 -1.71 -15.14
N HIS A 153 -5.56 -0.95 -14.45
CA HIS A 153 -6.10 -1.31 -13.15
C HIS A 153 -7.55 -1.81 -13.20
N GLY A 154 -8.10 -1.98 -14.39
CA GLY A 154 -9.48 -2.42 -14.55
C GLY A 154 -10.49 -1.43 -13.96
N ILE A 155 -10.11 -0.16 -13.84
CA ILE A 155 -11.01 0.88 -13.37
C ILE A 155 -11.92 1.22 -14.54
N ALA A 156 -13.10 0.62 -14.58
CA ALA A 156 -14.17 1.02 -15.51
C ALA A 156 -14.55 2.50 -15.26
N ASP A 157 -15.43 3.09 -16.07
CA ASP A 157 -16.13 4.32 -15.70
C ASP A 157 -17.09 4.05 -14.52
N ALA A 158 -16.56 3.32 -13.54
CA ALA A 158 -17.24 2.93 -12.34
C ALA A 158 -17.71 4.20 -11.64
N ASP A 159 -18.91 4.14 -11.21
CA ASP A 159 -19.53 5.12 -10.37
C ASP A 159 -18.65 5.31 -9.13
N LEU A 160 -18.08 6.51 -8.97
CA LEU A 160 -17.30 6.89 -7.80
C LEU A 160 -18.05 6.58 -6.50
N GLU A 161 -19.38 6.63 -6.54
CA GLU A 161 -20.23 6.31 -5.41
C GLU A 161 -20.19 4.82 -5.07
N THR A 162 -20.10 3.93 -6.06
CA THR A 162 -19.92 2.48 -5.83
C THR A 162 -18.59 2.20 -5.12
N ASP A 163 -17.50 2.86 -5.55
CA ASP A 163 -16.20 2.72 -4.87
C ASP A 163 -16.26 3.24 -3.43
N ARG A 164 -16.89 4.40 -3.22
CA ARG A 164 -17.07 4.96 -1.87
C ARG A 164 -17.99 4.09 -1.01
N ALA A 165 -19.03 3.49 -1.58
CA ALA A 165 -19.89 2.54 -0.88
C ALA A 165 -19.12 1.30 -0.43
N THR A 166 -18.22 0.77 -1.27
CA THR A 166 -17.33 -0.33 -0.91
C THR A 166 -16.38 0.05 0.23
N VAL A 167 -15.84 1.27 0.20
CA VAL A 167 -15.03 1.78 1.32
C VAL A 167 -15.86 1.86 2.60
N ARG A 168 -17.10 2.38 2.55
CA ARG A 168 -18.01 2.42 3.73
C ARG A 168 -18.30 1.03 4.27
N THR A 169 -18.54 0.05 3.39
CA THR A 169 -18.70 -1.36 3.78
C THR A 169 -17.47 -1.89 4.52
N ALA A 170 -16.28 -1.58 4.04
CA ALA A 170 -15.04 -1.98 4.70
C ALA A 170 -14.86 -1.29 6.07
N LEU A 171 -15.21 -0.01 6.19
CA LEU A 171 -15.18 0.70 7.47
C LEU A 171 -16.17 0.09 8.48
N ALA A 172 -17.40 -0.23 8.04
CA ALA A 172 -18.39 -0.91 8.87
C ALA A 172 -17.89 -2.30 9.31
N ARG A 173 -17.24 -3.04 8.40
CA ARG A 173 -16.65 -4.35 8.71
C ARG A 173 -15.55 -4.26 9.77
N ILE A 174 -14.70 -3.23 9.72
CA ILE A 174 -13.68 -2.97 10.76
C ILE A 174 -14.36 -2.83 12.14
N GLU A 175 -15.43 -2.05 12.25
CA GLU A 175 -16.15 -1.87 13.51
C GLU A 175 -16.84 -3.15 13.99
N GLU A 176 -17.47 -3.88 13.07
CA GLU A 176 -18.10 -5.18 13.36
C GLU A 176 -17.09 -6.18 13.94
N GLU A 177 -15.90 -6.28 13.33
CA GLU A 177 -14.86 -7.19 13.80
C GLU A 177 -14.23 -6.77 15.12
N ARG A 178 -13.99 -5.48 15.29
CA ARG A 178 -13.38 -4.95 16.51
C ARG A 178 -14.29 -5.04 17.74
N GLN A 179 -15.57 -4.75 17.58
CA GLN A 179 -16.50 -4.67 18.72
C GLN A 179 -15.93 -3.84 19.88
N GLY A 180 -15.29 -2.72 19.58
CA GLY A 180 -14.63 -1.85 20.55
C GLY A 180 -13.24 -2.32 21.01
N ARG A 181 -12.76 -3.49 20.60
CA ARG A 181 -11.41 -3.98 20.90
C ARG A 181 -10.33 -3.21 20.13
N PRO A 182 -9.07 -3.25 20.57
CA PRO A 182 -7.96 -2.61 19.86
C PRO A 182 -7.70 -3.19 18.48
N TYR A 183 -7.86 -4.51 18.30
CA TYR A 183 -7.48 -5.25 17.10
C TYR A 183 -8.67 -6.01 16.49
N LEU A 184 -8.55 -6.35 15.21
CA LEU A 184 -9.58 -7.08 14.45
C LEU A 184 -9.68 -8.55 14.86
N VAL A 185 -8.54 -9.15 15.22
CA VAL A 185 -8.48 -10.58 15.61
C VAL A 185 -7.64 -10.71 16.87
N GLY A 186 -8.25 -11.24 17.94
CA GLY A 186 -7.57 -11.45 19.22
C GLY A 186 -7.12 -10.15 19.88
N ASP A 187 -6.01 -10.24 20.62
CA ASP A 187 -5.51 -9.15 21.47
C ASP A 187 -4.17 -8.57 20.99
N THR A 188 -3.72 -8.95 19.80
CA THR A 188 -2.44 -8.51 19.22
C THR A 188 -2.62 -8.01 17.80
N PHE A 189 -1.68 -7.17 17.36
CA PHE A 189 -1.61 -6.69 15.98
C PHE A 189 -1.34 -7.84 15.00
N THR A 190 -2.18 -7.98 14.00
CA THR A 190 -2.13 -9.06 13.00
C THR A 190 -2.05 -8.54 11.57
N VAL A 191 -1.93 -9.46 10.61
CA VAL A 191 -1.97 -9.12 9.17
C VAL A 191 -3.29 -8.48 8.77
N ALA A 192 -4.40 -8.78 9.43
CA ALA A 192 -5.69 -8.14 9.18
C ALA A 192 -5.65 -6.64 9.50
N ASP A 193 -5.12 -6.29 10.69
CA ASP A 193 -4.97 -4.90 11.12
C ASP A 193 -4.01 -4.14 10.21
N LEU A 194 -2.87 -4.74 9.92
CA LEU A 194 -1.86 -4.18 9.03
C LEU A 194 -2.45 -3.89 7.65
N THR A 195 -3.20 -4.82 7.09
CA THR A 195 -3.80 -4.70 5.76
C THR A 195 -4.83 -3.57 5.73
N ALA A 196 -5.82 -3.60 6.61
CA ALA A 196 -6.86 -2.58 6.65
C ALA A 196 -6.27 -1.16 6.84
N ALA A 197 -5.34 -1.00 7.78
CA ALA A 197 -4.70 0.28 8.05
C ALA A 197 -3.84 0.75 6.87
N ALA A 198 -3.00 -0.12 6.31
CA ALA A 198 -2.14 0.22 5.17
C ALA A 198 -2.94 0.64 3.93
N LEU A 199 -4.06 -0.04 3.65
CA LEU A 199 -4.91 0.29 2.52
C LEU A 199 -5.62 1.65 2.71
N LEU A 200 -6.13 1.94 3.90
CA LEU A 200 -6.72 3.23 4.23
C LEU A 200 -5.68 4.37 4.24
N GLY A 201 -4.42 4.06 4.49
CA GLY A 201 -3.32 5.03 4.60
C GLY A 201 -3.13 5.90 3.36
N VAL A 202 -3.51 5.44 2.17
CA VAL A 202 -3.41 6.23 0.92
C VAL A 202 -4.30 7.47 0.95
N LEU A 203 -5.45 7.40 1.62
CA LEU A 203 -6.37 8.50 1.81
C LEU A 203 -6.11 9.23 3.13
N LEU A 204 -5.97 8.49 4.24
CA LEU A 204 -5.87 9.06 5.59
C LEU A 204 -4.57 9.82 5.82
N ARG A 205 -3.47 9.36 5.24
CA ARG A 205 -2.15 9.99 5.28
C ARG A 205 -1.68 10.31 6.70
N PRO A 206 -1.61 9.31 7.57
CA PRO A 206 -1.14 9.50 8.94
C PRO A 206 0.30 10.04 8.95
N PRO A 207 0.72 10.76 10.02
CA PRO A 207 2.07 11.34 10.11
C PRO A 207 3.21 10.32 9.99
N GLU A 208 2.96 9.08 10.36
CA GLU A 208 3.92 7.98 10.34
C GLU A 208 4.17 7.40 8.94
N ILE A 209 3.42 7.85 7.92
CA ILE A 209 3.61 7.35 6.55
C ILE A 209 4.98 7.76 6.02
N GLN A 210 5.75 6.79 5.51
CA GLN A 210 7.15 7.01 5.15
C GLN A 210 7.36 7.86 3.89
N TYR A 211 6.35 7.94 3.03
CA TYR A 211 6.40 8.72 1.80
C TYR A 211 5.27 9.77 1.83
N PRO A 212 5.46 10.89 2.55
CA PRO A 212 4.44 11.94 2.60
C PRO A 212 4.27 12.59 1.23
N LEU A 213 3.05 12.96 0.91
CA LEU A 213 2.79 13.74 -0.30
C LEU A 213 3.44 15.12 -0.19
N ARG A 214 4.01 15.57 -1.31
CA ARG A 214 4.61 16.90 -1.45
C ARG A 214 3.65 17.94 -2.06
N VAL A 215 2.39 17.55 -2.23
CA VAL A 215 1.35 18.42 -2.80
C VAL A 215 0.13 18.41 -1.90
N ALA A 216 -0.57 19.53 -1.84
CA ALA A 216 -1.87 19.60 -1.17
C ALA A 216 -2.90 18.79 -1.95
N LEU A 217 -3.80 18.13 -1.22
CA LEU A 217 -4.94 17.49 -1.85
C LEU A 217 -5.98 18.55 -2.28
N PRO A 218 -6.66 18.36 -3.40
CA PRO A 218 -7.81 19.19 -3.75
C PRO A 218 -8.91 19.12 -2.69
N PRO A 219 -9.74 20.18 -2.53
CA PRO A 219 -10.77 20.26 -1.49
C PRO A 219 -11.70 19.04 -1.44
N TYR A 220 -12.16 18.55 -2.58
CA TYR A 220 -13.06 17.38 -2.63
C TYR A 220 -12.43 16.09 -2.09
N LEU A 221 -11.10 15.95 -2.14
CA LEU A 221 -10.41 14.83 -1.52
C LEU A 221 -10.12 15.07 -0.03
N GLU A 222 -9.86 16.32 0.38
CA GLU A 222 -9.77 16.65 1.80
C GLU A 222 -11.13 16.47 2.49
N ASP A 223 -12.24 16.81 1.83
CA ASP A 223 -13.60 16.55 2.34
C ASP A 223 -13.84 15.04 2.53
N TYR A 224 -13.50 14.23 1.51
CA TYR A 224 -13.62 12.78 1.59
C TYR A 224 -12.69 12.18 2.64
N ARG A 225 -11.45 12.65 2.73
CA ARG A 225 -10.54 12.29 3.82
C ARG A 225 -11.13 12.62 5.18
N GLY A 226 -11.70 13.82 5.33
CA GLY A 226 -12.38 14.26 6.55
C GLY A 226 -13.58 13.38 6.91
N GLU A 227 -14.37 12.94 5.93
CA GLU A 227 -15.46 11.98 6.12
C GLU A 227 -14.95 10.67 6.72
N VAL A 228 -13.92 10.06 6.11
CA VAL A 228 -13.35 8.80 6.59
C VAL A 228 -12.66 8.97 7.95
N LEU A 229 -12.00 10.10 8.21
CA LEU A 229 -11.38 10.40 9.52
C LEU A 229 -12.40 10.56 10.65
N ARG A 230 -13.62 11.03 10.37
CA ARG A 230 -14.69 11.11 11.38
C ARG A 230 -15.27 9.74 11.73
N HIS A 231 -15.11 8.75 10.86
CA HIS A 231 -15.57 7.38 11.12
C HIS A 231 -14.65 6.71 12.16
N PRO A 232 -15.18 5.97 13.17
CA PRO A 232 -14.35 5.29 14.18
C PRO A 232 -13.28 4.38 13.60
N ALA A 233 -13.58 3.65 12.52
CA ALA A 233 -12.60 2.81 11.83
C ALA A 233 -11.48 3.62 11.16
N GLY A 234 -11.75 4.84 10.70
CA GLY A 234 -10.72 5.75 10.18
C GLY A 234 -9.78 6.22 11.26
N GLN A 235 -10.32 6.59 12.43
CA GLN A 235 -9.54 6.96 13.62
C GLN A 235 -8.70 5.77 14.10
N TRP A 236 -9.30 4.57 14.13
CA TRP A 236 -8.59 3.35 14.47
C TRP A 236 -7.43 3.07 13.51
N ALA A 237 -7.60 3.23 12.21
CA ALA A 237 -6.52 3.03 11.24
C ALA A 237 -5.35 4.00 11.49
N VAL A 238 -5.61 5.26 11.80
CA VAL A 238 -4.57 6.24 12.21
C VAL A 238 -3.88 5.79 13.50
N GLU A 239 -4.64 5.27 14.47
CA GLU A 239 -4.08 4.74 15.72
C GLU A 239 -3.20 3.51 15.48
N MET A 240 -3.55 2.61 14.51
CA MET A 240 -2.68 1.49 14.11
C MET A 240 -1.34 2.01 13.58
N TYR A 241 -1.35 3.03 12.73
CA TYR A 241 -0.11 3.67 12.29
C TYR A 241 0.70 4.21 13.47
N ARG A 242 0.10 5.00 14.33
CA ARG A 242 0.76 5.59 15.49
C ARG A 242 1.43 4.55 16.41
N ARG A 243 0.75 3.42 16.62
CA ARG A 243 1.25 2.37 17.55
C ARG A 243 2.26 1.44 16.90
N HIS A 244 2.06 1.09 15.63
CA HIS A 244 2.70 -0.09 15.05
C HIS A 244 3.52 0.18 13.79
N ARG A 245 3.41 1.40 13.18
CA ARG A 245 4.15 1.66 11.95
C ARG A 245 5.66 1.67 12.16
N GLY A 246 6.12 2.19 13.28
CA GLY A 246 7.52 2.17 13.66
C GLY A 246 8.47 2.87 12.67
N THR A 247 9.77 2.65 12.88
CA THR A 247 10.82 3.16 12.02
C THR A 247 11.13 2.21 10.87
N SER A 248 11.68 2.75 9.78
CA SER A 248 12.08 1.93 8.64
C SER A 248 13.31 1.06 8.97
N ALA A 249 13.25 -0.21 8.56
CA ALA A 249 14.38 -1.13 8.54
C ALA A 249 15.12 -1.10 7.18
N GLU A 250 14.83 -0.11 6.33
CA GLU A 250 15.51 0.07 5.05
C GLU A 250 16.99 0.36 5.26
N LEU A 251 17.85 -0.42 4.61
CA LEU A 251 19.27 -0.19 4.61
C LEU A 251 19.63 1.02 3.73
N PRO A 252 20.61 1.83 4.14
CA PRO A 252 21.13 2.89 3.29
C PRO A 252 21.50 2.34 1.91
N ARG A 253 21.26 3.12 0.86
CA ARG A 253 21.78 2.75 -0.46
C ARG A 253 23.29 2.62 -0.36
N ALA A 254 23.80 1.48 -0.81
CA ALA A 254 25.24 1.35 -1.01
C ALA A 254 25.72 2.55 -1.87
N PRO A 255 26.80 3.22 -1.51
CA PRO A 255 27.40 4.23 -2.36
C PRO A 255 27.53 3.62 -3.76
N LYS A 256 27.16 4.38 -4.80
CA LYS A 256 27.36 3.94 -6.19
C LYS A 256 28.86 3.66 -6.33
N GLY A 257 29.23 2.39 -6.17
CA GLY A 257 30.54 1.93 -6.56
C GLY A 257 30.68 2.19 -8.05
N ASP A 258 31.72 2.86 -8.43
CA ASP A 258 32.12 3.01 -9.82
C ASP A 258 32.04 1.64 -10.48
N ALA A 259 31.02 1.46 -11.32
CA ALA A 259 30.97 0.30 -12.21
C ALA A 259 32.12 0.46 -13.19
N ARG A 260 33.23 -0.25 -12.87
CA ARG A 260 34.26 -0.54 -13.84
C ARG A 260 33.80 -1.64 -14.78
#